data_95310af2d3f73fd2e00098c1dee06eec
#
_entry.id   95310af2d3f73fd2e00098c1dee06eec
#
_cell.length_a   1.000
_cell.length_b   1.000
_cell.length_c   1.000
_cell.angle_alpha   90.00
_cell.angle_beta   90.00
_cell.angle_gamma   90.00
#
_symmetry.space_group_name_H-M   'P 1'
#
loop_
_entity.id
_entity.type
_entity.pdbx_description
1 polymer ?
#
loop_
_entity_poly.entity_id
_entity_poly.type
_entity_poly.pdbx_seq_one_letter_code
_entity_poly.pdbx_strand_id
1 'polypeptide(L)'
;MTVRVGPGNDWQDVHKALEDTGVTVVGGRIGEVGVGGYVVGGGLSFLSTQYGWAANNIVAFEVVLANATIVTASNTSHADLYEALKGGGNNYGIVTSYIMVAHPMGQVSRATPQAEPD
;
A
#
# COMPACT_ATOMS: atom_id res chain seq x y z
N MET A 1 -3.69 -4.81 13.69
CA MET A 1 -4.07 -3.41 13.44
C MET A 1 -4.01 -3.14 11.94
N THR A 2 -4.90 -2.33 11.44
CA THR A 2 -4.96 -1.97 10.00
C THR A 2 -5.08 -0.46 9.83
N VAL A 3 -4.66 0.00 8.66
CA VAL A 3 -4.81 1.40 8.22
C VAL A 3 -5.64 1.40 6.94
N ARG A 4 -6.63 2.29 6.86
CA ARG A 4 -7.40 2.52 5.65
C ARG A 4 -6.76 3.67 4.86
N VAL A 5 -6.43 3.42 3.61
CA VAL A 5 -5.80 4.40 2.72
C VAL A 5 -6.64 4.58 1.46
N GLY A 6 -6.90 5.82 1.09
CA GLY A 6 -7.59 6.15 -0.17
C GLY A 6 -6.61 6.23 -1.34
N PRO A 7 -7.07 5.90 -2.57
CA PRO A 7 -6.22 5.90 -3.76
C PRO A 7 -5.75 7.29 -4.22
N GLY A 8 -6.41 8.35 -3.74
CA GLY A 8 -6.06 9.74 -4.07
C GLY A 8 -4.85 10.29 -3.32
N ASN A 9 -4.31 9.53 -2.37
CA ASN A 9 -3.10 9.90 -1.64
C ASN A 9 -1.85 9.54 -2.44
N ASP A 10 -0.77 10.26 -2.20
CA ASP A 10 0.58 9.81 -2.50
C ASP A 10 1.25 9.24 -1.22
N TRP A 11 2.43 8.62 -1.38
CA TRP A 11 3.07 7.94 -0.25
C TRP A 11 3.63 8.90 0.80
N GLN A 12 4.00 10.13 0.44
CA GLN A 12 4.45 11.11 1.43
C GLN A 12 3.31 11.52 2.36
N ASP A 13 2.08 11.66 1.85
CA ASP A 13 0.91 11.97 2.67
C ASP A 13 0.60 10.83 3.64
N VAL A 14 0.65 9.58 3.16
CA VAL A 14 0.44 8.39 4.00
C VAL A 14 1.49 8.29 5.10
N HIS A 15 2.77 8.42 4.75
CA HIS A 15 3.85 8.34 5.73
C HIS A 15 3.79 9.47 6.75
N LYS A 16 3.48 10.69 6.30
CA LYS A 16 3.31 11.84 7.18
C LYS A 16 2.13 11.67 8.13
N ALA A 17 1.02 11.12 7.66
CA ALA A 17 -0.15 10.85 8.51
C ALA A 17 0.13 9.78 9.57
N LEU A 18 1.07 8.87 9.33
CA LEU A 18 1.47 7.81 10.27
C LEU A 18 2.66 8.20 11.15
N GLU A 19 3.29 9.36 10.90
CA GLU A 19 4.38 9.88 11.72
C GLU A 19 3.94 9.98 13.19
N ASP A 20 4.81 9.61 14.10
CA ASP A 20 4.54 9.61 15.55
C ASP A 20 3.39 8.71 16.06
N THR A 21 2.79 7.91 15.18
CA THR A 21 1.74 6.94 15.59
C THR A 21 2.29 5.63 16.13
N GLY A 22 3.57 5.36 15.92
CA GLY A 22 4.22 4.09 16.27
C GLY A 22 3.96 2.94 15.29
N VAL A 23 3.27 3.20 14.18
CA VAL A 23 2.99 2.21 13.13
C VAL A 23 3.32 2.75 11.75
N THR A 24 3.53 1.83 10.82
CA THR A 24 3.71 2.12 9.39
C THR A 24 3.02 1.08 8.54
N VAL A 25 2.98 1.33 7.24
CA VAL A 25 2.50 0.38 6.22
C VAL A 25 3.62 0.11 5.21
N VAL A 26 3.51 -1.01 4.50
CA VAL A 26 4.43 -1.33 3.40
C VAL A 26 4.07 -0.44 2.21
N GLY A 27 4.73 0.69 2.11
CA GLY A 27 4.43 1.75 1.15
C GLY A 27 5.61 2.19 0.31
N GLY A 28 5.36 3.08 -0.64
CA GLY A 28 6.34 3.54 -1.62
C GLY A 28 7.54 4.26 -1.01
N ARG A 29 8.68 4.08 -1.66
CA ARG A 29 9.95 4.73 -1.30
C ARG A 29 10.03 6.17 -1.81
N ILE A 30 9.30 6.46 -2.88
CA ILE A 30 9.25 7.78 -3.52
C ILE A 30 7.92 8.42 -3.14
N GLY A 31 8.00 9.56 -2.44
CA GLY A 31 6.83 10.21 -1.84
C GLY A 31 5.75 10.64 -2.82
N GLU A 32 6.14 11.06 -4.01
CA GLU A 32 5.23 11.56 -5.06
C GLU A 32 4.49 10.46 -5.82
N VAL A 33 4.80 9.19 -5.57
CA VAL A 33 4.12 8.06 -6.21
C VAL A 33 2.75 7.85 -5.55
N GLY A 34 1.71 7.78 -6.37
CA GLY A 34 0.34 7.54 -5.92
C GLY A 34 0.12 6.13 -5.39
N VAL A 35 -0.70 6.03 -4.34
CA VAL A 35 -1.05 4.76 -3.69
C VAL A 35 -1.74 3.81 -4.65
N GLY A 36 -2.67 4.30 -5.45
CA GLY A 36 -3.57 3.48 -6.27
C GLY A 36 -2.84 2.54 -7.22
N GLY A 37 -2.06 3.09 -8.13
CA GLY A 37 -1.30 2.30 -9.11
C GLY A 37 -0.19 1.46 -8.48
N TYR A 38 0.43 1.97 -7.43
CA TYR A 38 1.52 1.29 -6.74
C TYR A 38 1.08 -0.05 -6.12
N VAL A 39 -0.03 -0.06 -5.40
CA VAL A 39 -0.52 -1.27 -4.71
C VAL A 39 -0.99 -2.34 -5.69
N VAL A 40 -1.81 -1.98 -6.67
CA VAL A 40 -2.30 -2.96 -7.66
C VAL A 40 -1.20 -3.43 -8.61
N GLY A 41 -0.10 -2.71 -8.70
CA GLY A 41 1.12 -3.12 -9.41
C GLY A 41 2.08 -4.00 -8.60
N GLY A 42 1.71 -4.36 -7.39
CA GLY A 42 2.54 -5.14 -6.45
C GLY A 42 3.19 -4.31 -5.38
N GLY A 43 3.99 -3.34 -5.76
CA GLY A 43 4.63 -2.34 -4.90
C GLY A 43 5.84 -2.82 -4.10
N LEU A 44 7.01 -2.24 -4.38
CA LEU A 44 8.24 -2.44 -3.62
C LEU A 44 8.45 -1.33 -2.59
N SER A 45 8.82 -1.71 -1.37
CA SER A 45 9.08 -0.83 -0.24
C SER A 45 10.47 -1.05 0.33
N PHE A 46 10.97 -0.11 1.11
CA PHE A 46 12.12 -0.36 2.01
C PHE A 46 11.86 -1.49 3.01
N LEU A 47 10.58 -1.78 3.29
CA LEU A 47 10.16 -2.84 4.20
C LEU A 47 9.93 -4.19 3.52
N SER A 48 10.08 -4.28 2.20
CA SER A 48 9.74 -5.49 1.43
C SER A 48 10.61 -6.68 1.76
N THR A 49 11.86 -6.47 2.18
CA THR A 49 12.74 -7.56 2.66
C THR A 49 12.16 -8.25 3.89
N GLN A 50 11.46 -7.51 4.74
CA GLN A 50 10.85 -8.02 5.97
C GLN A 50 9.41 -8.49 5.77
N TYR A 51 8.60 -7.77 4.99
CA TYR A 51 7.15 -7.98 4.91
C TYR A 51 6.65 -8.35 3.52
N GLY A 52 7.52 -8.39 2.51
CA GLY A 52 7.14 -8.69 1.13
C GLY A 52 6.56 -7.49 0.38
N TRP A 53 5.83 -7.76 -0.68
CA TRP A 53 5.19 -6.74 -1.54
C TRP A 53 4.10 -5.98 -0.79
N ALA A 54 3.88 -4.72 -1.16
CA ALA A 54 2.76 -3.94 -0.61
C ALA A 54 1.42 -4.65 -0.84
N ALA A 55 1.20 -5.23 -2.01
CA ALA A 55 -0.01 -5.99 -2.33
C ALA A 55 -0.25 -7.17 -1.38
N ASN A 56 0.80 -7.82 -0.87
CA ASN A 56 0.69 -8.91 0.11
C ASN A 56 0.33 -8.42 1.52
N ASN A 57 0.41 -7.12 1.75
CA ASN A 57 0.04 -6.48 3.02
C ASN A 57 -1.34 -5.82 2.98
N ILE A 58 -2.14 -6.13 1.96
CA ILE A 58 -3.53 -5.69 1.88
C ILE A 58 -4.43 -6.76 2.52
N VAL A 59 -5.28 -6.33 3.42
CA VAL A 59 -6.30 -7.19 4.06
C VAL A 59 -7.57 -7.24 3.22
N ALA A 60 -7.95 -6.09 2.65
CA ALA A 60 -9.13 -5.97 1.81
C ALA A 60 -9.02 -4.76 0.88
N PHE A 61 -9.73 -4.85 -0.24
CA PHE A 61 -9.99 -3.73 -1.14
C PHE A 61 -11.49 -3.41 -1.14
N GLU A 62 -11.84 -2.14 -1.12
CA GLU A 62 -13.17 -1.70 -1.53
C GLU A 62 -13.12 -1.36 -3.02
N VAL A 63 -13.99 -1.93 -3.80
CA VAL A 63 -13.92 -1.87 -5.27
C VAL A 63 -15.28 -1.52 -5.85
N VAL A 64 -15.32 -0.58 -6.79
CA VAL A 64 -16.47 -0.32 -7.64
C VAL A 64 -16.28 -1.10 -8.93
N LEU A 65 -17.18 -2.04 -9.19
CA LEU A 65 -17.18 -2.87 -10.39
C LEU A 65 -17.79 -2.13 -11.60
N ALA A 66 -17.60 -2.68 -12.79
CA ALA A 66 -18.09 -2.11 -14.03
C ALA A 66 -19.62 -1.92 -14.05
N ASN A 67 -20.38 -2.73 -13.31
CA ASN A 67 -21.82 -2.61 -13.14
C ASN A 67 -22.24 -1.60 -12.05
N ALA A 68 -21.32 -0.79 -11.56
CA ALA A 68 -21.50 0.19 -10.47
C ALA A 68 -21.78 -0.44 -9.08
N THR A 69 -21.63 -1.75 -8.93
CA THR A 69 -21.74 -2.40 -7.62
C THR A 69 -20.46 -2.16 -6.81
N ILE A 70 -20.62 -1.81 -5.54
CA ILE A 70 -19.51 -1.67 -4.59
C ILE A 70 -19.36 -2.99 -3.84
N VAL A 71 -18.16 -3.57 -3.88
CA VAL A 71 -17.86 -4.83 -3.19
C VAL A 71 -16.62 -4.68 -2.32
N THR A 72 -16.53 -5.50 -1.28
CA THR A 72 -15.31 -5.69 -0.51
C THR A 72 -14.64 -7.00 -0.94
N ALA A 73 -13.43 -6.90 -1.48
CA ALA A 73 -12.62 -8.05 -1.88
C ALA A 73 -11.60 -8.38 -0.79
N SER A 74 -11.64 -9.59 -0.28
CA SER A 74 -10.73 -10.10 0.75
C SER A 74 -10.53 -11.61 0.54
N ASN A 75 -9.73 -12.25 1.36
CA ASN A 75 -9.53 -13.70 1.29
C ASN A 75 -10.79 -14.52 1.59
N THR A 76 -11.82 -13.91 2.16
CA THR A 76 -13.10 -14.57 2.52
C THR A 76 -14.29 -14.05 1.73
N SER A 77 -14.15 -12.98 0.96
CA SER A 77 -15.21 -12.36 0.18
C SER A 77 -14.66 -11.90 -1.16
N HIS A 78 -15.26 -12.33 -2.27
CA HIS A 78 -14.73 -12.05 -3.61
C HIS A 78 -13.23 -12.39 -3.71
N ALA A 79 -12.87 -13.58 -3.26
CA ALA A 79 -11.47 -13.98 -3.10
C ALA A 79 -10.70 -14.02 -4.43
N ASP A 80 -11.34 -14.34 -5.53
CA ASP A 80 -10.78 -14.28 -6.88
C ASP A 80 -10.41 -12.85 -7.30
N LEU A 81 -11.29 -11.87 -7.02
CA LEU A 81 -11.03 -10.46 -7.25
C LEU A 81 -9.89 -9.96 -6.34
N TYR A 82 -9.89 -10.38 -5.08
CA TYR A 82 -8.84 -10.04 -4.14
C TYR A 82 -7.45 -10.48 -4.63
N GLU A 83 -7.33 -11.72 -5.07
CA GLU A 83 -6.07 -12.24 -5.63
C GLU A 83 -5.68 -11.53 -6.94
N ALA A 84 -6.65 -11.23 -7.82
CA ALA A 84 -6.40 -10.52 -9.07
C ALA A 84 -5.87 -9.10 -8.84
N LEU A 85 -6.38 -8.38 -7.83
CA LEU A 85 -5.95 -7.02 -7.51
C LEU A 85 -4.55 -6.95 -6.87
N LYS A 86 -4.04 -8.05 -6.37
CA LYS A 86 -2.69 -8.14 -5.78
C LYS A 86 -1.63 -8.28 -6.86
N GLY A 87 -1.42 -7.24 -7.64
CA GLY A 87 -0.42 -7.17 -8.70
C GLY A 87 -0.98 -7.30 -10.12
N GLY A 88 -2.30 -7.52 -10.29
CA GLY A 88 -2.94 -7.65 -11.60
C GLY A 88 -3.29 -6.32 -12.28
N GLY A 89 -2.96 -5.19 -11.68
CA GLY A 89 -3.21 -3.86 -12.21
C GLY A 89 -4.67 -3.41 -12.06
N ASN A 90 -5.03 -2.37 -12.77
CA ASN A 90 -6.35 -1.70 -12.70
C ASN A 90 -7.39 -2.28 -13.66
N ASN A 91 -7.34 -3.56 -13.94
CA ASN A 91 -8.17 -4.20 -14.98
C ASN A 91 -9.53 -4.71 -14.47
N TYR A 92 -9.76 -4.72 -13.16
CA TYR A 92 -10.87 -5.45 -12.55
C TYR A 92 -11.92 -4.55 -11.91
N GLY A 93 -11.65 -3.27 -11.77
CA GLY A 93 -12.54 -2.29 -11.17
C GLY A 93 -11.78 -1.10 -10.59
N ILE A 94 -12.51 -0.14 -10.04
CA ILE A 94 -11.94 1.05 -9.41
C ILE A 94 -11.83 0.80 -7.91
N VAL A 95 -10.62 0.73 -7.40
CA VAL A 95 -10.39 0.61 -5.95
C VAL A 95 -10.58 1.97 -5.30
N THR A 96 -11.47 2.03 -4.34
CA THR A 96 -11.81 3.25 -3.57
C THR A 96 -11.23 3.25 -2.17
N SER A 97 -10.73 2.11 -1.70
CA SER A 97 -10.07 2.02 -0.39
C SER A 97 -9.18 0.78 -0.31
N TYR A 98 -8.03 0.96 0.29
CA TYR A 98 -7.08 -0.09 0.63
C TYR A 98 -7.06 -0.28 2.15
N ILE A 99 -7.31 -1.48 2.63
CA ILE A 99 -7.16 -1.84 4.05
C ILE A 99 -5.81 -2.54 4.19
N MET A 100 -4.85 -1.86 4.78
CA MET A 100 -3.46 -2.31 4.86
C MET A 100 -3.11 -2.79 6.26
N VAL A 101 -2.26 -3.80 6.34
CA VAL A 101 -1.67 -4.21 7.62
C VAL A 101 -0.79 -3.09 8.14
N ALA A 102 -0.99 -2.71 9.40
CA ALA A 102 -0.13 -1.77 10.11
C ALA A 102 0.95 -2.55 10.87
N HIS A 103 2.20 -2.21 10.61
CA HIS A 103 3.36 -2.80 11.27
C HIS A 103 3.92 -1.84 12.32
N PRO A 104 4.39 -2.32 13.48
CA PRO A 104 5.06 -1.46 14.45
C PRO A 104 6.33 -0.86 13.87
N MET A 105 6.54 0.42 14.10
CA MET A 105 7.74 1.14 13.68
C MET A 105 8.13 2.18 14.74
N GLY A 106 9.39 2.16 15.11
CA GLY A 106 10.02 3.19 15.91
C GLY A 106 10.63 4.30 15.04
N GLN A 107 11.53 5.08 15.63
CA GLN A 107 12.28 6.09 14.88
C GLN A 107 13.22 5.43 13.87
N VAL A 108 13.22 5.94 12.65
CA VAL A 108 14.09 5.52 11.57
C VAL A 108 15.06 6.64 11.27
N SER A 109 16.36 6.32 11.26
CA SER A 109 17.39 7.22 10.79
C SER A 109 17.98 6.71 9.47
N ARG A 110 18.26 7.64 8.57
CA ARG A 110 18.95 7.34 7.31
C ARG A 110 20.31 8.02 7.31
N ALA A 111 21.36 7.26 7.11
CA ALA A 111 22.67 7.78 6.76
C ALA A 111 22.89 7.60 5.25
N THR A 112 23.16 8.68 4.54
CA THR A 112 23.68 8.62 3.17
C THR A 112 25.19 8.72 3.28
N PRO A 113 25.96 7.70 2.86
CA PRO A 113 27.42 7.83 2.80
C PRO A 113 27.74 8.99 1.86
N GLN A 114 28.38 10.02 2.35
CA GLN A 114 29.02 11.00 1.48
C GLN A 114 30.28 10.34 0.95
N ALA A 115 30.33 10.13 -0.36
CA ALA A 115 31.62 9.88 -1.02
C ALA A 115 32.43 11.14 -0.85
N GLU A 116 33.54 11.07 -0.13
CA GLU A 116 34.51 12.14 -0.14
C GLU A 116 35.09 12.22 -1.56
N PRO A 117 35.18 13.39 -2.17
CA PRO A 117 35.85 13.54 -3.46
C PRO A 117 37.35 13.22 -3.25
N ASP A 118 37.86 12.36 -4.10
CA ASP A 118 39.31 12.09 -4.19
C ASP A 118 40.10 13.36 -4.53
#